data_51ce4541b31ce372810d7996872209f7
#
_entry.id   51ce4541b31ce372810d7996872209f7
#
_cell.length_a   1.000
_cell.length_b   1.000
_cell.length_c   1.000
_cell.angle_alpha   90.00
_cell.angle_beta   90.00
_cell.angle_gamma   90.00
#
_symmetry.space_group_name_H-M   'P 1'
#
loop_
_entity.id
_entity.type
_entity.pdbx_description
1 polymer ?
#
loop_
_entity_poly.entity_id
_entity_poly.type
_entity_poly.pdbx_seq_one_letter_code
_entity_poly.pdbx_strand_id
1 'polypeptide(L)'
;GTTVPGRSVPPTTVTATAHANSPKLEIKKFINGYDEGTQVAPGEDMEILYRVSNTGSVRIDGIRLDDEVTEAADEQVSKALQREINAALKNEAPFALEPGEVREVRITVPAPAGGHVNVAKPIVPPVTVPGTTIPGTTNPNTTIPASTVPSTVVTVTTPSDDARSDSPLLDIKKYINNLDDGDIVEPGQDMVITYRVFNNGNVEAKGVTIADEV
;
A
#
# COMPACT_ATOMS: atom_id res chain seq x y z
N GLY A 1 38.64 64.62 33.32
CA GLY A 1 38.26 63.32 32.78
C GLY A 1 36.93 63.50 32.05
N THR A 2 36.94 63.40 30.72
CA THR A 2 35.73 63.36 29.87
C THR A 2 35.28 61.93 29.78
N THR A 3 34.16 61.63 30.40
CA THR A 3 33.47 60.34 30.24
C THR A 3 32.72 60.32 28.89
N VAL A 4 33.11 59.50 27.97
CA VAL A 4 32.37 59.28 26.76
C VAL A 4 31.16 58.36 27.15
N PRO A 5 29.91 58.81 26.86
CA PRO A 5 28.75 57.96 27.16
C PRO A 5 28.84 56.62 26.33
N GLY A 6 28.81 55.53 27.04
CA GLY A 6 28.81 54.24 26.39
C GLY A 6 27.60 54.07 25.49
N ARG A 7 27.83 54.00 24.21
CA ARG A 7 26.80 53.65 23.23
C ARG A 7 26.45 52.17 23.43
N SER A 8 25.26 51.89 23.98
CA SER A 8 24.73 50.55 24.01
C SER A 8 24.43 50.11 22.58
N VAL A 9 25.15 49.15 22.06
CA VAL A 9 24.83 48.51 20.80
C VAL A 9 23.81 47.42 21.14
N PRO A 10 22.60 47.43 20.52
CA PRO A 10 21.63 46.36 20.75
C PRO A 10 22.23 45.00 20.35
N PRO A 11 21.91 43.94 21.06
CA PRO A 11 22.38 42.62 20.68
C PRO A 11 21.84 42.24 19.31
N THR A 12 22.74 41.98 18.39
CA THR A 12 22.39 41.49 17.03
C THR A 12 22.27 39.96 17.13
N THR A 13 21.03 39.47 17.01
CA THR A 13 20.78 38.02 16.93
C THR A 13 21.05 37.59 15.48
N VAL A 14 22.04 36.75 15.31
CA VAL A 14 22.30 36.08 14.01
C VAL A 14 21.72 34.67 14.10
N THR A 15 20.69 34.38 13.31
CA THR A 15 20.12 33.06 13.17
C THR A 15 20.72 32.38 11.94
N ALA A 16 21.30 31.21 12.12
CA ALA A 16 21.69 30.31 11.03
C ALA A 16 20.71 29.14 10.99
N THR A 17 20.08 28.95 9.83
CA THR A 17 19.23 27.78 9.56
C THR A 17 20.01 26.79 8.68
N ALA A 18 20.14 25.55 9.14
CA ALA A 18 20.65 24.44 8.32
C ALA A 18 19.46 23.63 7.82
N HIS A 19 19.38 23.39 6.52
CA HIS A 19 18.37 22.52 5.91
C HIS A 19 19.06 21.24 5.45
N ALA A 20 18.51 20.08 5.87
CA ALA A 20 18.88 18.78 5.31
C ALA A 20 17.82 18.42 4.25
N ASN A 21 18.26 18.25 3.01
CA ASN A 21 17.40 17.77 1.94
C ASN A 21 17.34 16.24 1.99
N SER A 22 16.15 15.69 2.16
CA SER A 22 15.93 14.25 2.25
C SER A 22 14.68 13.84 1.47
N PRO A 23 14.77 12.89 0.53
CA PRO A 23 13.60 12.29 -0.08
C PRO A 23 12.96 11.33 0.93
N LYS A 24 11.62 11.40 1.08
CA LYS A 24 10.85 10.52 1.96
C LYS A 24 9.45 10.33 1.40
N LEU A 25 9.03 9.08 1.25
CA LEU A 25 7.65 8.73 0.90
C LEU A 25 6.95 8.08 2.08
N GLU A 26 5.63 8.23 2.08
CA GLU A 26 4.71 7.45 2.88
C GLU A 26 3.63 6.88 1.95
N ILE A 27 3.14 5.68 2.26
CA ILE A 27 2.03 5.05 1.56
C ILE A 27 0.96 4.64 2.57
N LYS A 28 -0.30 4.77 2.16
CA LYS A 28 -1.46 4.21 2.82
C LYS A 28 -2.31 3.49 1.79
N LYS A 29 -2.78 2.30 2.14
CA LYS A 29 -3.60 1.43 1.32
C LYS A 29 -4.95 1.20 1.96
N PHE A 30 -6.00 1.19 1.14
CA PHE A 30 -7.37 0.99 1.59
C PHE A 30 -8.07 0.02 0.64
N ILE A 31 -8.93 -0.82 1.19
CA ILE A 31 -9.87 -1.63 0.41
C ILE A 31 -11.28 -1.13 0.72
N ASN A 32 -12.01 -0.72 -0.34
CA ASN A 32 -13.35 -0.11 -0.25
C ASN A 32 -13.43 1.01 0.81
N GLY A 33 -12.32 1.79 0.95
CA GLY A 33 -12.21 2.91 1.89
C GLY A 33 -11.78 2.54 3.32
N TYR A 34 -11.51 1.27 3.61
CA TYR A 34 -11.08 0.79 4.93
C TYR A 34 -9.58 0.42 4.95
N ASP A 35 -8.85 0.92 5.94
CA ASP A 35 -7.39 0.70 6.13
C ASP A 35 -7.11 -0.73 6.64
N GLU A 36 -7.83 -1.17 7.67
CA GLU A 36 -7.56 -2.44 8.37
C GLU A 36 -8.23 -3.67 7.74
N GLY A 37 -9.18 -3.46 6.84
CA GLY A 37 -9.90 -4.54 6.17
C GLY A 37 -11.41 -4.33 6.07
N THR A 38 -12.01 -5.06 5.15
CA THR A 38 -13.45 -5.00 4.87
C THR A 38 -13.97 -6.35 4.39
N GLN A 39 -15.27 -6.56 4.55
CA GLN A 39 -15.95 -7.72 3.96
C GLN A 39 -16.37 -7.39 2.53
N VAL A 40 -16.03 -8.27 1.59
CA VAL A 40 -16.42 -8.15 0.18
C VAL A 40 -16.90 -9.53 -0.29
N ALA A 41 -18.06 -9.58 -0.95
CA ALA A 41 -18.55 -10.84 -1.48
C ALA A 41 -17.66 -11.34 -2.64
N PRO A 42 -17.44 -12.67 -2.76
CA PRO A 42 -16.64 -13.22 -3.85
C PRO A 42 -17.16 -12.78 -5.23
N GLY A 43 -16.25 -12.25 -6.06
CA GLY A 43 -16.56 -11.80 -7.41
C GLY A 43 -17.16 -10.39 -7.51
N GLU A 44 -17.47 -9.74 -6.40
CA GLU A 44 -17.86 -8.32 -6.42
C GLU A 44 -16.64 -7.43 -6.66
N ASP A 45 -16.90 -6.24 -7.20
CA ASP A 45 -15.89 -5.21 -7.42
C ASP A 45 -15.28 -4.74 -6.10
N MET A 46 -13.97 -4.82 -6.00
CA MET A 46 -13.18 -4.37 -4.87
C MET A 46 -12.29 -3.21 -5.31
N GLU A 47 -12.54 -2.01 -4.77
CA GLU A 47 -11.67 -0.87 -4.99
C GLU A 47 -10.45 -0.97 -4.07
N ILE A 48 -9.26 -0.87 -4.66
CA ILE A 48 -8.00 -0.71 -3.92
C ILE A 48 -7.52 0.72 -4.16
N LEU A 49 -7.41 1.49 -3.08
CA LEU A 49 -6.91 2.85 -3.09
C LEU A 49 -5.50 2.89 -2.48
N TYR A 50 -4.56 3.42 -3.24
CA TYR A 50 -3.20 3.73 -2.78
C TYR A 50 -3.09 5.25 -2.63
N ARG A 51 -2.72 5.72 -1.43
CA ARG A 51 -2.42 7.12 -1.15
C ARG A 51 -0.93 7.25 -0.87
N VAL A 52 -0.20 7.85 -1.81
CA VAL A 52 1.25 8.07 -1.69
C VAL A 52 1.50 9.54 -1.41
N SER A 53 2.31 9.85 -0.41
CA SER A 53 2.69 11.21 -0.04
C SER A 53 4.20 11.39 0.00
N ASN A 54 4.68 12.53 -0.49
CA ASN A 54 6.07 12.94 -0.32
C ASN A 54 6.20 13.79 0.96
N THR A 55 6.64 13.14 2.04
CA THR A 55 6.88 13.81 3.34
C THR A 55 8.32 14.29 3.49
N GLY A 56 9.12 14.16 2.44
CA GLY A 56 10.48 14.68 2.35
C GLY A 56 10.53 16.13 1.87
N SER A 57 11.73 16.62 1.66
CA SER A 57 12.02 17.98 1.20
C SER A 57 12.50 18.06 -0.26
N VAL A 58 12.50 16.95 -0.97
CA VAL A 58 12.99 16.83 -2.36
C VAL A 58 11.89 16.23 -3.23
N ARG A 59 11.70 16.78 -4.43
CA ARG A 59 10.83 16.20 -5.46
C ARG A 59 11.28 14.78 -5.80
N ILE A 60 10.34 13.88 -5.95
CA ILE A 60 10.56 12.49 -6.32
C ILE A 60 9.83 12.21 -7.63
N ASP A 61 10.57 11.79 -8.66
CA ASP A 61 10.06 11.48 -9.99
C ASP A 61 10.01 9.99 -10.25
N GLY A 62 9.17 9.56 -11.20
CA GLY A 62 9.14 8.18 -11.70
C GLY A 62 8.59 7.16 -10.71
N ILE A 63 7.77 7.60 -9.78
CA ILE A 63 7.13 6.71 -8.78
C ILE A 63 6.17 5.76 -9.50
N ARG A 64 6.28 4.47 -9.21
CA ARG A 64 5.36 3.40 -9.59
C ARG A 64 4.87 2.70 -8.35
N LEU A 65 3.80 1.94 -8.47
CA LEU A 65 3.28 1.09 -7.40
C LEU A 65 3.55 -0.38 -7.74
N ASP A 66 3.89 -1.13 -6.72
CA ASP A 66 3.93 -2.58 -6.69
C ASP A 66 3.02 -3.05 -5.55
N ASP A 67 2.26 -4.11 -5.76
CA ASP A 67 1.35 -4.66 -4.77
C ASP A 67 1.39 -6.19 -4.84
N GLU A 68 1.75 -6.83 -3.74
CA GLU A 68 1.98 -8.26 -3.64
C GLU A 68 0.90 -8.92 -2.79
N VAL A 69 0.22 -9.92 -3.33
CA VAL A 69 -0.70 -10.77 -2.56
C VAL A 69 0.12 -11.72 -1.68
N THR A 70 0.08 -11.51 -0.38
CA THR A 70 0.87 -12.27 0.60
C THR A 70 0.09 -13.42 1.22
N GLU A 71 -1.25 -13.29 1.30
CA GLU A 71 -2.14 -14.31 1.81
C GLU A 71 -3.39 -14.41 0.94
N ALA A 72 -3.85 -15.63 0.68
CA ALA A 72 -5.12 -15.94 0.02
C ALA A 72 -5.57 -17.35 0.41
N ALA A 73 -6.78 -17.75 0.00
CA ALA A 73 -7.33 -19.06 0.33
C ALA A 73 -6.43 -20.22 -0.16
N ASP A 74 -5.85 -20.05 -1.34
CA ASP A 74 -4.87 -20.99 -1.92
C ASP A 74 -3.95 -20.28 -2.93
N GLU A 75 -2.97 -21.02 -3.47
CA GLU A 75 -1.98 -20.48 -4.42
C GLU A 75 -2.62 -20.09 -5.77
N GLN A 76 -3.69 -20.73 -6.21
CA GLN A 76 -4.35 -20.39 -7.48
C GLN A 76 -5.12 -19.08 -7.34
N VAL A 77 -5.82 -18.90 -6.23
CA VAL A 77 -6.52 -17.66 -5.87
C VAL A 77 -5.52 -16.51 -5.77
N SER A 78 -4.40 -16.72 -5.05
CA SER A 78 -3.32 -15.74 -4.93
C SER A 78 -2.78 -15.32 -6.30
N LYS A 79 -2.43 -16.26 -7.17
CA LYS A 79 -1.92 -15.98 -8.52
C LYS A 79 -2.94 -15.31 -9.43
N ALA A 80 -4.23 -15.63 -9.29
CA ALA A 80 -5.29 -15.00 -10.06
C ALA A 80 -5.44 -13.53 -9.67
N LEU A 81 -5.59 -13.24 -8.39
CA LEU A 81 -5.70 -11.88 -7.86
C LEU A 81 -4.46 -11.04 -8.19
N GLN A 82 -3.26 -11.62 -8.01
CA GLN A 82 -2.00 -10.93 -8.35
C GLN A 82 -1.94 -10.51 -9.81
N ARG A 83 -2.46 -11.33 -10.74
CA ARG A 83 -2.51 -10.97 -12.17
C ARG A 83 -3.46 -9.81 -12.43
N GLU A 84 -4.63 -9.79 -11.78
CA GLU A 84 -5.60 -8.69 -11.91
C GLU A 84 -5.01 -7.37 -11.37
N ILE A 85 -4.42 -7.40 -10.19
CA ILE A 85 -3.76 -6.22 -9.59
C ILE A 85 -2.64 -5.72 -10.50
N ASN A 86 -1.76 -6.61 -10.97
CA ASN A 86 -0.64 -6.24 -11.84
C ASN A 86 -1.13 -5.67 -13.18
N ALA A 87 -2.20 -6.21 -13.76
CA ALA A 87 -2.79 -5.71 -15.00
C ALA A 87 -3.36 -4.30 -14.81
N ALA A 88 -4.05 -4.06 -13.71
CA ALA A 88 -4.60 -2.75 -13.37
C ALA A 88 -3.49 -1.71 -13.13
N LEU A 89 -2.49 -2.03 -12.31
CA LEU A 89 -1.36 -1.13 -12.00
C LEU A 89 -0.46 -0.85 -13.22
N LYS A 90 -0.36 -1.78 -14.17
CA LYS A 90 0.40 -1.57 -15.40
C LYS A 90 -0.15 -0.44 -16.27
N ASN A 91 -1.44 -0.16 -16.16
CA ASN A 91 -2.09 0.92 -16.91
C ASN A 91 -1.84 2.29 -16.26
N GLU A 92 -1.36 2.32 -15.03
CA GLU A 92 -1.01 3.56 -14.32
C GLU A 92 0.36 4.07 -14.78
N ALA A 93 0.39 5.31 -15.28
CA ALA A 93 1.64 5.96 -15.66
C ALA A 93 2.48 6.29 -14.41
N PRO A 94 3.82 6.25 -14.53
CA PRO A 94 4.67 6.77 -13.46
C PRO A 94 4.33 8.23 -13.17
N PHE A 95 4.39 8.62 -11.90
CA PHE A 95 4.09 9.98 -11.45
C PHE A 95 5.23 10.59 -10.64
N ALA A 96 5.12 11.88 -10.38
CA ALA A 96 6.04 12.61 -9.53
C ALA A 96 5.29 13.26 -8.37
N LEU A 97 6.00 13.51 -7.27
CA LEU A 97 5.47 14.22 -6.11
C LEU A 97 6.44 15.32 -5.67
N GLU A 98 5.94 16.55 -5.61
CA GLU A 98 6.61 17.65 -4.93
C GLU A 98 6.62 17.43 -3.41
N PRO A 99 7.50 18.09 -2.64
CA PRO A 99 7.43 18.08 -1.18
C PRO A 99 6.04 18.49 -0.66
N GLY A 100 5.45 17.63 0.18
CA GLY A 100 4.11 17.81 0.74
C GLY A 100 2.96 17.39 -0.17
N GLU A 101 3.24 16.97 -1.41
CA GLU A 101 2.21 16.54 -2.34
C GLU A 101 1.74 15.11 -2.03
N VAL A 102 0.45 14.85 -2.32
CA VAL A 102 -0.21 13.54 -2.16
C VAL A 102 -0.83 13.13 -3.50
N ARG A 103 -0.64 11.88 -3.89
CA ARG A 103 -1.30 11.26 -5.04
C ARG A 103 -2.13 10.07 -4.59
N GLU A 104 -3.35 10.00 -5.10
CA GLU A 104 -4.21 8.82 -4.98
C GLU A 104 -4.25 8.07 -6.31
N VAL A 105 -4.06 6.76 -6.24
CA VAL A 105 -4.23 5.81 -7.35
C VAL A 105 -5.30 4.82 -6.94
N ARG A 106 -6.28 4.59 -7.79
CA ARG A 106 -7.38 3.64 -7.56
C ARG A 106 -7.40 2.60 -8.66
N ILE A 107 -7.50 1.35 -8.25
CA ILE A 107 -7.77 0.23 -9.15
C ILE A 107 -9.00 -0.52 -8.67
N THR A 108 -9.67 -1.22 -9.57
CA THR A 108 -10.80 -2.09 -9.24
C THR A 108 -10.49 -3.49 -9.76
N VAL A 109 -10.63 -4.47 -8.88
CA VAL A 109 -10.43 -5.89 -9.19
C VAL A 109 -11.54 -6.71 -8.54
N PRO A 110 -11.91 -7.88 -9.08
CA PRO A 110 -12.88 -8.75 -8.44
C PRO A 110 -12.33 -9.31 -7.11
N ALA A 111 -13.14 -9.29 -6.07
CA ALA A 111 -12.77 -9.86 -4.77
C ALA A 111 -12.62 -11.38 -4.85
N PRO A 112 -11.55 -11.95 -4.29
CA PRO A 112 -11.35 -13.39 -4.27
C PRO A 112 -12.27 -14.07 -3.25
N ALA A 113 -12.60 -15.34 -3.47
CA ALA A 113 -13.21 -16.15 -2.45
C ALA A 113 -12.21 -16.49 -1.32
N GLY A 114 -12.67 -16.51 -0.07
CA GLY A 114 -11.87 -16.86 1.10
C GLY A 114 -11.05 -15.70 1.68
N GLY A 115 -11.14 -14.51 1.09
CA GLY A 115 -10.40 -13.34 1.53
C GLY A 115 -8.93 -13.33 1.09
N HIS A 116 -8.24 -12.22 1.35
CA HIS A 116 -6.80 -12.06 1.05
C HIS A 116 -6.17 -10.95 1.89
N VAL A 117 -4.84 -10.96 1.92
CA VAL A 117 -3.98 -9.84 2.35
C VAL A 117 -3.03 -9.50 1.21
N ASN A 118 -2.86 -8.23 0.93
CA ASN A 118 -1.87 -7.77 -0.03
C ASN A 118 -1.12 -6.53 0.48
N VAL A 119 0.16 -6.43 0.11
CA VAL A 119 1.10 -5.42 0.60
C VAL A 119 1.55 -4.54 -0.55
N ALA A 120 1.27 -3.25 -0.46
CA ALA A 120 1.67 -2.26 -1.45
C ALA A 120 2.96 -1.55 -1.05
N LYS A 121 3.79 -1.22 -2.04
CA LYS A 121 4.97 -0.38 -1.87
C LYS A 121 5.20 0.50 -3.11
N PRO A 122 5.67 1.74 -2.94
CA PRO A 122 6.14 2.54 -4.07
C PRO A 122 7.51 2.02 -4.54
N ILE A 123 7.71 1.97 -5.87
CA ILE A 123 9.00 1.73 -6.50
C ILE A 123 9.49 3.06 -7.06
N VAL A 124 10.71 3.43 -6.70
CA VAL A 124 11.29 4.74 -7.03
C VAL A 124 12.69 4.56 -7.61
N PRO A 125 13.03 5.23 -8.72
CA PRO A 125 14.41 5.30 -9.17
C PRO A 125 15.26 6.10 -8.17
N PRO A 126 16.59 5.98 -8.21
CA PRO A 126 17.47 6.81 -7.40
C PRO A 126 17.19 8.30 -7.61
N VAL A 127 17.11 9.05 -6.51
CA VAL A 127 16.77 10.49 -6.49
C VAL A 127 18.05 11.34 -6.38
N THR A 128 18.16 12.36 -7.23
CA THR A 128 19.22 13.34 -7.11
C THR A 128 18.83 14.44 -6.12
N VAL A 129 19.51 14.47 -4.99
CA VAL A 129 19.38 15.57 -4.02
C VAL A 129 20.22 16.74 -4.49
N PRO A 130 19.63 17.91 -4.77
CA PRO A 130 20.39 19.08 -5.24
C PRO A 130 21.45 19.49 -4.24
N GLY A 131 22.61 19.89 -4.76
CA GLY A 131 23.63 20.54 -3.97
C GLY A 131 23.22 21.94 -3.53
N THR A 132 23.85 22.45 -2.49
CA THR A 132 23.60 23.80 -1.96
C THR A 132 24.91 24.60 -1.90
N THR A 133 24.87 25.81 -2.38
CA THR A 133 25.99 26.78 -2.20
C THR A 133 25.65 27.72 -1.06
N ILE A 134 26.48 27.70 -0.02
CA ILE A 134 26.39 28.63 1.10
C ILE A 134 27.26 29.83 0.72
N PRO A 135 26.68 31.02 0.54
CA PRO A 135 27.46 32.23 0.21
C PRO A 135 28.48 32.53 1.31
N GLY A 136 29.67 32.93 0.91
CA GLY A 136 30.65 33.46 1.83
C GLY A 136 30.19 34.79 2.43
N THR A 137 30.61 35.11 3.64
CA THR A 137 30.32 36.36 4.33
C THR A 137 31.62 37.06 4.67
N THR A 138 31.72 38.33 4.30
CA THR A 138 32.88 39.17 4.64
C THR A 138 32.45 40.24 5.65
N ASN A 139 33.00 40.16 6.85
CA ASN A 139 32.95 41.22 7.85
C ASN A 139 34.30 41.92 7.90
N PRO A 140 34.41 43.16 8.40
CA PRO A 140 35.66 43.91 8.38
C PRO A 140 36.87 43.18 8.99
N ASN A 141 36.65 42.21 9.85
CA ASN A 141 37.70 41.46 10.54
C ASN A 141 37.67 39.95 10.30
N THR A 142 36.73 39.40 9.49
CA THR A 142 36.62 37.95 9.28
C THR A 142 35.94 37.68 7.94
N THR A 143 36.61 36.90 7.09
CA THR A 143 36.04 36.40 5.85
C THR A 143 35.74 34.91 6.02
N ILE A 144 34.47 34.54 5.87
CA ILE A 144 34.02 33.14 5.77
C ILE A 144 33.88 32.86 4.27
N PRO A 145 34.67 31.95 3.69
CA PRO A 145 34.56 31.62 2.28
C PRO A 145 33.24 30.96 1.95
N ALA A 146 32.77 31.07 0.71
CA ALA A 146 31.67 30.33 0.21
C ALA A 146 31.97 28.80 0.28
N SER A 147 30.99 28.02 0.65
CA SER A 147 31.08 26.58 0.70
C SER A 147 30.00 25.95 -0.21
N THR A 148 30.37 24.95 -0.96
CA THR A 148 29.45 24.24 -1.85
C THR A 148 29.33 22.77 -1.40
N VAL A 149 28.10 22.35 -1.11
CA VAL A 149 27.76 20.94 -0.94
C VAL A 149 27.35 20.42 -2.32
N PRO A 150 28.04 19.41 -2.87
CA PRO A 150 27.70 18.87 -4.19
C PRO A 150 26.35 18.15 -4.16
N SER A 151 25.71 18.00 -5.32
CA SER A 151 24.55 17.12 -5.48
C SER A 151 24.92 15.68 -5.20
N THR A 152 23.99 14.93 -4.61
CA THR A 152 24.18 13.51 -4.24
C THR A 152 23.02 12.68 -4.76
N VAL A 153 23.31 11.49 -5.31
CA VAL A 153 22.28 10.51 -5.69
C VAL A 153 22.02 9.60 -4.50
N VAL A 154 20.78 9.49 -4.10
CA VAL A 154 20.36 8.67 -2.96
C VAL A 154 19.28 7.67 -3.37
N THR A 155 19.31 6.49 -2.76
CA THR A 155 18.23 5.52 -2.86
C THR A 155 17.17 5.86 -1.81
N VAL A 156 15.92 6.00 -2.22
CA VAL A 156 14.80 6.25 -1.31
C VAL A 156 14.40 4.94 -0.66
N THR A 157 14.36 4.91 0.66
CA THR A 157 13.73 3.79 1.37
C THR A 157 12.22 3.91 1.17
N THR A 158 11.64 2.92 0.51
CA THR A 158 10.20 2.89 0.24
C THR A 158 9.46 2.19 1.38
N PRO A 159 8.46 2.84 1.99
CA PRO A 159 7.60 2.19 2.97
C PRO A 159 6.66 1.20 2.27
N SER A 160 6.04 0.33 3.05
CA SER A 160 4.95 -0.53 2.60
C SER A 160 3.75 -0.36 3.52
N ASP A 161 2.57 -0.66 2.98
CA ASP A 161 1.32 -0.71 3.73
C ASP A 161 0.47 -1.87 3.22
N ASP A 162 -0.23 -2.54 4.10
CA ASP A 162 -1.09 -3.67 3.76
C ASP A 162 -2.56 -3.33 3.95
N ALA A 163 -3.41 -4.08 3.28
CA ALA A 163 -4.83 -4.10 3.52
C ALA A 163 -5.37 -5.49 3.18
N ARG A 164 -6.53 -5.84 3.74
CA ARG A 164 -7.14 -7.14 3.53
C ARG A 164 -8.58 -7.04 3.10
N SER A 165 -9.08 -8.06 2.41
CA SER A 165 -10.50 -8.33 2.32
C SER A 165 -10.83 -9.64 3.02
N ASP A 166 -12.01 -9.68 3.59
CA ASP A 166 -12.57 -10.86 4.22
C ASP A 166 -13.73 -11.38 3.38
N SER A 167 -13.77 -12.69 3.12
CA SER A 167 -14.77 -13.30 2.26
C SER A 167 -15.05 -14.74 2.68
N PRO A 168 -16.31 -15.23 2.62
CA PRO A 168 -16.62 -16.63 2.80
C PRO A 168 -16.11 -17.47 1.60
N LEU A 169 -15.77 -18.70 1.85
CA LEU A 169 -15.45 -19.71 0.84
C LEU A 169 -16.16 -21.01 1.19
N LEU A 170 -17.25 -21.28 0.48
CA LEU A 170 -18.04 -22.49 0.72
C LEU A 170 -17.58 -23.64 -0.16
N ASP A 171 -17.50 -24.82 0.44
CA ASP A 171 -17.34 -26.11 -0.22
C ASP A 171 -18.49 -27.02 0.19
N ILE A 172 -18.93 -27.87 -0.71
CA ILE A 172 -20.01 -28.82 -0.47
C ILE A 172 -19.63 -30.23 -0.95
N LYS A 173 -19.92 -31.22 -0.11
CA LYS A 173 -19.84 -32.62 -0.46
C LYS A 173 -21.21 -33.30 -0.35
N LYS A 174 -21.54 -34.08 -1.33
CA LYS A 174 -22.77 -34.90 -1.38
C LYS A 174 -22.42 -36.38 -1.22
N TYR A 175 -23.15 -37.07 -0.37
CA TYR A 175 -23.01 -38.50 -0.10
C TYR A 175 -24.34 -39.21 -0.33
N ILE A 176 -24.29 -40.39 -0.88
CA ILE A 176 -25.42 -41.32 -0.98
C ILE A 176 -25.10 -42.52 -0.09
N ASN A 177 -25.95 -42.80 0.89
CA ASN A 177 -25.75 -43.87 1.89
C ASN A 177 -24.35 -43.84 2.54
N ASN A 178 -23.79 -42.61 2.80
CA ASN A 178 -22.46 -42.33 3.30
C ASN A 178 -21.29 -42.61 2.34
N LEU A 179 -21.55 -42.86 1.06
CA LEU A 179 -20.52 -43.03 0.03
C LEU A 179 -20.40 -41.77 -0.82
N ASP A 180 -19.16 -41.27 -1.04
CA ASP A 180 -18.87 -40.04 -1.73
C ASP A 180 -19.15 -40.11 -3.25
N ASP A 181 -18.81 -41.25 -3.87
CA ASP A 181 -18.95 -41.43 -5.33
C ASP A 181 -20.26 -42.17 -5.74
N GLY A 182 -21.19 -42.24 -4.82
CA GLY A 182 -22.47 -42.93 -5.02
C GLY A 182 -22.52 -44.39 -4.53
N ASP A 183 -23.71 -44.95 -4.50
CA ASP A 183 -24.02 -46.29 -4.04
C ASP A 183 -24.96 -46.99 -5.03
N ILE A 184 -24.98 -48.33 -5.02
CA ILE A 184 -25.94 -49.11 -5.76
C ILE A 184 -27.16 -49.30 -4.87
N VAL A 185 -28.29 -48.68 -5.25
CA VAL A 185 -29.56 -48.74 -4.52
C VAL A 185 -30.58 -49.49 -5.39
N GLU A 186 -31.18 -50.53 -4.84
CA GLU A 186 -32.22 -51.31 -5.55
C GLU A 186 -33.48 -50.44 -5.72
N PRO A 187 -34.19 -50.58 -6.86
CA PRO A 187 -35.43 -49.84 -7.10
C PRO A 187 -36.45 -50.03 -5.96
N GLY A 188 -36.93 -48.92 -5.41
CA GLY A 188 -37.89 -48.90 -4.31
C GLY A 188 -37.28 -48.95 -2.91
N GLN A 189 -35.97 -49.02 -2.77
CA GLN A 189 -35.27 -48.86 -1.49
C GLN A 189 -35.09 -47.40 -1.11
N ASP A 190 -35.12 -47.12 0.18
CA ASP A 190 -34.81 -45.78 0.70
C ASP A 190 -33.33 -45.42 0.46
N MET A 191 -33.12 -44.18 0.04
CA MET A 191 -31.79 -43.64 -0.20
C MET A 191 -31.59 -42.43 0.73
N VAL A 192 -30.49 -42.45 1.50
CA VAL A 192 -30.12 -41.34 2.36
C VAL A 192 -29.13 -40.43 1.63
N ILE A 193 -29.53 -39.19 1.37
CA ILE A 193 -28.67 -38.16 0.79
C ILE A 193 -28.18 -37.28 1.92
N THR A 194 -26.86 -37.15 2.04
CA THR A 194 -26.22 -36.30 3.04
C THR A 194 -25.39 -35.22 2.35
N TYR A 195 -25.64 -33.96 2.69
CA TYR A 195 -24.84 -32.83 2.27
C TYR A 195 -23.97 -32.38 3.45
N ARG A 196 -22.67 -32.17 3.20
CA ARG A 196 -21.76 -31.55 4.14
C ARG A 196 -21.27 -30.25 3.53
N VAL A 197 -21.55 -29.14 4.19
CA VAL A 197 -21.12 -27.79 3.76
C VAL A 197 -20.02 -27.35 4.70
N PHE A 198 -18.93 -26.86 4.13
CA PHE A 198 -17.78 -26.34 4.85
C PHE A 198 -17.58 -24.87 4.45
N ASN A 199 -17.25 -24.04 5.42
CA ASN A 199 -16.79 -22.69 5.15
C ASN A 199 -15.28 -22.65 5.39
N ASN A 200 -14.51 -22.61 4.31
CA ASN A 200 -13.05 -22.54 4.31
C ASN A 200 -12.54 -21.09 4.20
N GLY A 201 -13.46 -20.11 4.18
CA GLY A 201 -13.13 -18.69 4.19
C GLY A 201 -12.85 -18.17 5.60
N ASN A 202 -12.50 -16.90 5.68
CA ASN A 202 -12.09 -16.27 6.93
C ASN A 202 -13.21 -15.50 7.65
N VAL A 203 -14.46 -15.53 7.12
CA VAL A 203 -15.64 -14.94 7.76
C VAL A 203 -16.84 -15.87 7.69
N GLU A 204 -17.84 -15.64 8.55
CA GLU A 204 -19.08 -16.38 8.60
C GLU A 204 -19.87 -16.24 7.29
N ALA A 205 -20.32 -17.36 6.73
CA ALA A 205 -21.28 -17.39 5.63
C ALA A 205 -22.71 -17.41 6.17
N LYS A 206 -23.52 -16.43 5.81
CA LYS A 206 -24.92 -16.30 6.24
C LYS A 206 -25.88 -16.66 5.10
N GLY A 207 -27.07 -17.15 5.46
CA GLY A 207 -28.13 -17.44 4.49
C GLY A 207 -27.80 -18.57 3.51
N VAL A 208 -26.94 -19.52 3.91
CA VAL A 208 -26.55 -20.66 3.08
C VAL A 208 -27.76 -21.54 2.79
N THR A 209 -28.02 -21.80 1.52
CA THR A 209 -29.04 -22.72 1.03
C THR A 209 -28.42 -23.78 0.15
N ILE A 210 -29.03 -24.97 0.12
CA ILE A 210 -28.59 -26.06 -0.75
C ILE A 210 -29.62 -26.24 -1.86
N ALA A 211 -29.16 -26.22 -3.11
CA ALA A 211 -29.93 -26.61 -4.28
C ALA A 211 -29.39 -27.97 -4.78
N ASP A 212 -30.27 -28.90 -5.09
CA ASP A 212 -29.91 -30.18 -5.68
C ASP A 212 -30.76 -30.39 -6.94
N GLU A 213 -30.12 -30.63 -8.06
CA GLU A 213 -30.78 -30.95 -9.34
C GLU A 213 -30.60 -32.41 -9.68
N VAL A 214 -31.67 -33.04 -10.14
CA VAL A 214 -31.73 -34.47 -10.54
C VAL A 214 -31.71 -34.59 -12.06
#